data_65e9fe3ed8e4d5faf147c31601afb216
#
_entry.id   65e9fe3ed8e4d5faf147c31601afb216
#
_cell.length_a   1.000
_cell.length_b   1.000
_cell.length_c   1.000
_cell.angle_alpha   90.00
_cell.angle_beta   90.00
_cell.angle_gamma   90.00
#
_symmetry.space_group_name_H-M   'P 1'
#
loop_
_entity.id
_entity.type
_entity.pdbx_description
1 polymer ?
#
loop_
_entity_poly.entity_id
_entity_poly.type
_entity_poly.pdbx_seq_one_letter_code
_entity_poly.pdbx_strand_id
1 'polypeptide(L)'
;MKLLKCNVNPGLLLATIATLAVLVPSSEAQGAAAGKHYEPTWNSLSDRRTPQWLREGKFGIYTHWGVYSVPAMGPNATWYANKVYWEPDSSERKHQEQTYGPLEKFGYKDFIPMFTAEKFNAEEWADLFQKAGARFAGPVAEHHDGFAMWDTKYSEWNAAKMGPKRDVVGELARAIKKRDMKFVAAFHHAEEWLYFPTFDKRYDCGDPRYSGLYGFIHEKNALPSKAFLDQWKGKIIEVIDKYDPDLVWFDNGLELITDSYKQEMLAYYYNKAAARKKEVVVTYKRNTLPPGTGLLDLERGQEADLTYYDWITDSTVDIGRGWGYVKGLGFKNLDNLVDNLVDRVSKNGYLLLNVGPKADGTIPDEARALLLGMGEWLKVNGEAIYGTTPWVTAGEGPTRLVRGEGDFNERNDLRYTGKDIRFTVKDNNLYATVLDWPGDRLLIKSLAPRWESWTGWSGLYPSEIVSITMLGDGKKLEWKLTEEGLSIETPKAQPCQHAFVFKIVRRKPF
;
A
#
# COMPACT_ATOMS: atom_id res chain seq x y z
N MET A 1 -50.06 0.23 60.91
CA MET A 1 -51.23 -0.69 61.06
C MET A 1 -50.88 -1.94 60.28
N LYS A 2 -50.90 -3.05 61.09
CA LYS A 2 -50.74 -4.48 60.72
C LYS A 2 -49.46 -4.94 59.92
N LEU A 3 -48.51 -5.44 60.70
CA LEU A 3 -47.49 -6.40 60.37
C LEU A 3 -48.15 -7.77 60.04
N LEU A 4 -47.73 -8.38 58.95
CA LEU A 4 -47.95 -9.82 58.73
C LEU A 4 -46.57 -10.52 58.78
N LYS A 5 -46.41 -11.33 59.82
CA LYS A 5 -45.32 -12.28 59.97
C LYS A 5 -45.61 -13.51 59.13
N CYS A 6 -44.68 -13.95 58.28
CA CYS A 6 -44.65 -15.30 57.72
C CYS A 6 -43.41 -16.03 58.23
N ASN A 7 -43.71 -17.09 58.96
CA ASN A 7 -42.74 -18.11 59.39
C ASN A 7 -42.37 -18.99 58.19
N VAL A 8 -41.10 -19.24 58.01
CA VAL A 8 -40.63 -20.30 57.10
C VAL A 8 -39.63 -21.20 57.85
N ASN A 9 -40.00 -22.48 57.87
CA ASN A 9 -39.30 -23.62 58.44
C ASN A 9 -37.95 -23.88 57.71
N PRO A 10 -36.86 -24.31 58.37
CA PRO A 10 -35.62 -24.70 57.74
C PRO A 10 -35.64 -26.18 57.34
N GLY A 11 -35.89 -26.43 56.08
CA GLY A 11 -35.70 -27.77 55.47
C GLY A 11 -34.39 -27.81 54.73
N LEU A 12 -33.48 -28.69 55.10
CA LEU A 12 -32.22 -29.03 54.44
C LEU A 12 -32.45 -29.38 52.95
N LEU A 13 -31.88 -28.63 52.04
CA LEU A 13 -31.71 -29.08 50.65
C LEU A 13 -30.20 -29.01 50.35
N LEU A 14 -29.58 -30.20 50.24
CA LEU A 14 -28.25 -30.35 49.63
C LEU A 14 -28.40 -30.06 48.12
N ALA A 15 -27.94 -28.91 47.69
CA ALA A 15 -27.77 -28.59 46.27
C ALA A 15 -26.35 -28.96 45.82
N THR A 16 -26.24 -30.00 45.04
CA THR A 16 -25.04 -30.39 44.30
C THR A 16 -24.73 -29.30 43.27
N ILE A 17 -23.66 -28.52 43.51
CA ILE A 17 -23.15 -27.56 42.52
C ILE A 17 -22.38 -28.33 41.46
N ALA A 18 -23.03 -28.57 40.32
CA ALA A 18 -22.34 -29.00 39.10
C ALA A 18 -21.60 -27.81 38.51
N THR A 19 -20.27 -27.79 38.69
CA THR A 19 -19.39 -26.82 38.07
C THR A 19 -19.38 -27.09 36.55
N LEU A 20 -20.14 -26.31 35.78
CA LEU A 20 -20.03 -26.25 34.34
C LEU A 20 -18.73 -25.48 34.04
N ALA A 21 -17.66 -26.18 33.72
CA ALA A 21 -16.48 -25.59 33.10
C ALA A 21 -16.83 -25.10 31.70
N VAL A 22 -17.09 -23.82 31.56
CA VAL A 22 -17.16 -23.17 30.26
C VAL A 22 -15.75 -23.16 29.72
N LEU A 23 -15.44 -24.11 28.84
CA LEU A 23 -14.26 -24.03 27.98
C LEU A 23 -14.43 -22.83 27.06
N VAL A 24 -13.82 -21.70 27.43
CA VAL A 24 -13.58 -20.60 26.51
C VAL A 24 -12.51 -21.10 25.52
N PRO A 25 -12.81 -21.23 24.22
CA PRO A 25 -11.78 -21.59 23.28
C PRO A 25 -10.75 -20.46 23.27
N SER A 26 -9.50 -20.78 23.66
CA SER A 26 -8.34 -19.94 23.40
C SER A 26 -8.36 -19.57 21.91
N SER A 27 -8.26 -18.28 21.61
CA SER A 27 -8.06 -17.80 20.25
C SER A 27 -6.66 -18.23 19.79
N GLU A 28 -6.55 -19.48 19.34
CA GLU A 28 -5.44 -19.90 18.52
C GLU A 28 -5.46 -19.05 17.27
N ALA A 29 -4.33 -18.42 16.96
CA ALA A 29 -4.08 -17.79 15.70
C ALA A 29 -4.43 -18.78 14.58
N GLN A 30 -5.62 -18.65 13.98
CA GLN A 30 -5.99 -19.44 12.82
C GLN A 30 -5.15 -18.96 11.64
N GLY A 31 -3.99 -19.57 11.50
CA GLY A 31 -3.28 -19.61 10.21
C GLY A 31 -4.25 -20.03 9.12
N ALA A 32 -4.03 -19.60 7.90
CA ALA A 32 -4.90 -19.84 6.74
C ALA A 32 -5.55 -21.21 6.80
N ALA A 33 -6.87 -21.24 6.95
CA ALA A 33 -7.62 -22.48 7.20
C ALA A 33 -7.37 -23.45 6.04
N ALA A 34 -6.55 -24.45 6.29
CA ALA A 34 -6.34 -25.54 5.36
C ALA A 34 -7.69 -26.23 5.14
N GLY A 35 -8.31 -26.02 3.96
CA GLY A 35 -9.58 -26.64 3.59
C GLY A 35 -10.71 -25.68 3.20
N LYS A 36 -10.59 -24.36 3.36
CA LYS A 36 -11.63 -23.44 2.89
C LYS A 36 -11.62 -23.36 1.36
N HIS A 37 -12.74 -23.74 0.75
CA HIS A 37 -12.99 -23.53 -0.68
C HIS A 37 -13.82 -22.27 -0.88
N TYR A 38 -13.44 -21.47 -1.88
CA TYR A 38 -14.10 -20.21 -2.23
C TYR A 38 -14.93 -20.39 -3.50
N GLU A 39 -16.23 -20.20 -3.39
CA GLU A 39 -17.13 -20.13 -4.53
C GLU A 39 -17.07 -18.73 -5.16
N PRO A 40 -17.33 -18.59 -6.49
CA PRO A 40 -17.35 -17.32 -7.17
C PRO A 40 -18.60 -16.50 -6.85
N THR A 41 -18.81 -16.20 -5.56
CA THR A 41 -19.92 -15.41 -5.04
C THR A 41 -19.42 -14.44 -3.97
N TRP A 42 -20.00 -13.27 -3.89
CA TRP A 42 -19.57 -12.27 -2.91
C TRP A 42 -19.67 -12.80 -1.46
N ASN A 43 -20.71 -13.56 -1.14
CA ASN A 43 -20.85 -14.17 0.20
C ASN A 43 -19.67 -15.10 0.56
N SER A 44 -19.18 -15.88 -0.39
CA SER A 44 -18.02 -16.75 -0.15
C SER A 44 -16.70 -15.99 -0.08
N LEU A 45 -16.61 -14.86 -0.80
CA LEU A 45 -15.37 -14.11 -0.98
C LEU A 45 -15.18 -13.00 0.07
N SER A 46 -16.24 -12.57 0.78
CA SER A 46 -16.22 -11.39 1.66
C SER A 46 -15.70 -11.63 3.09
N ASP A 47 -15.35 -12.86 3.44
CA ASP A 47 -14.77 -13.19 4.75
C ASP A 47 -13.23 -13.31 4.66
N ARG A 48 -12.59 -12.24 4.22
CA ARG A 48 -11.13 -12.15 4.09
C ARG A 48 -10.55 -11.20 5.13
N ARG A 49 -9.51 -11.64 5.79
CA ARG A 49 -8.72 -10.78 6.68
C ARG A 49 -7.44 -10.36 5.97
N THR A 50 -6.95 -9.18 6.31
CA THR A 50 -5.63 -8.74 5.88
C THR A 50 -4.59 -9.77 6.32
N PRO A 51 -3.74 -10.28 5.41
CA PRO A 51 -2.70 -11.23 5.73
C PRO A 51 -1.78 -10.76 6.87
N GLN A 52 -1.35 -11.70 7.71
CA GLN A 52 -0.43 -11.38 8.80
C GLN A 52 0.87 -10.75 8.29
N TRP A 53 1.44 -11.28 7.21
CA TRP A 53 2.66 -10.75 6.62
C TRP A 53 2.55 -9.28 6.20
N LEU A 54 1.35 -8.81 5.76
CA LEU A 54 1.11 -7.42 5.38
C LEU A 54 0.93 -6.53 6.62
N ARG A 55 0.16 -7.02 7.61
CA ARG A 55 0.00 -6.33 8.89
C ARG A 55 1.31 -6.15 9.64
N GLU A 56 2.24 -7.09 9.50
CA GLU A 56 3.59 -7.01 10.07
C GLU A 56 4.54 -6.20 9.20
N GLY A 57 4.41 -6.31 7.87
CA GLY A 57 5.34 -5.74 6.91
C GLY A 57 5.21 -4.24 6.71
N LYS A 58 4.00 -3.68 6.76
CA LYS A 58 3.66 -2.24 6.71
C LYS A 58 4.10 -1.47 5.47
N PHE A 59 5.27 -1.73 4.91
CA PHE A 59 5.92 -0.96 3.85
C PHE A 59 6.35 -1.83 2.68
N GLY A 60 5.95 -1.42 1.48
CA GLY A 60 6.34 -2.04 0.22
C GLY A 60 6.73 -1.03 -0.84
N ILE A 61 7.33 -1.53 -1.92
CA ILE A 61 7.76 -0.73 -3.07
C ILE A 61 7.26 -1.38 -4.35
N TYR A 62 6.74 -0.54 -5.28
CA TYR A 62 6.41 -1.01 -6.61
C TYR A 62 6.93 -0.04 -7.68
N THR A 63 6.90 -0.48 -8.95
CA THR A 63 7.46 0.33 -10.02
C THR A 63 6.48 0.50 -11.16
N HIS A 64 6.24 1.77 -11.54
CA HIS A 64 5.62 2.11 -12.81
C HIS A 64 6.69 2.23 -13.88
N TRP A 65 6.86 1.17 -14.65
CA TRP A 65 7.87 1.08 -15.69
C TRP A 65 7.32 0.36 -16.92
N GLY A 66 7.46 0.98 -18.07
CA GLY A 66 6.90 0.50 -19.32
C GLY A 66 7.30 1.40 -20.49
N VAL A 67 6.65 1.23 -21.63
CA VAL A 67 6.90 1.97 -22.87
C VAL A 67 6.76 3.49 -22.68
N TYR A 68 5.87 3.94 -21.81
CA TYR A 68 5.68 5.34 -21.43
C TYR A 68 6.90 6.00 -20.78
N SER A 69 7.89 5.21 -20.33
CA SER A 69 9.16 5.74 -19.83
C SER A 69 10.08 6.25 -20.94
N VAL A 70 9.78 5.97 -22.22
CA VAL A 70 10.55 6.44 -23.37
C VAL A 70 10.31 7.93 -23.62
N PRO A 71 9.07 8.40 -23.85
CA PRO A 71 8.83 9.84 -24.01
C PRO A 71 9.11 10.61 -22.71
N ALA A 72 8.91 10.01 -21.56
CA ALA A 72 9.23 10.54 -20.22
C ALA A 72 8.76 12.00 -20.05
N MET A 73 7.54 12.30 -20.48
CA MET A 73 7.01 13.66 -20.61
C MET A 73 5.57 13.75 -20.08
N GLY A 74 5.21 14.95 -19.67
CA GLY A 74 3.88 15.29 -19.15
C GLY A 74 3.82 15.30 -17.61
N PRO A 75 2.72 15.74 -17.03
CA PRO A 75 2.52 15.71 -15.58
C PRO A 75 2.30 14.28 -15.06
N ASN A 76 1.91 13.35 -15.95
CA ASN A 76 1.73 11.93 -15.69
C ASN A 76 2.22 11.11 -16.89
N ALA A 77 3.43 10.54 -16.79
CA ALA A 77 4.05 9.79 -17.89
C ALA A 77 3.20 8.59 -18.33
N THR A 78 2.52 7.91 -17.41
CA THR A 78 1.69 6.75 -17.73
C THR A 78 0.44 7.09 -18.55
N TRP A 79 0.05 8.38 -18.59
CA TRP A 79 -1.05 8.89 -19.39
C TRP A 79 -0.60 9.62 -20.67
N TYR A 80 0.71 9.63 -20.96
CA TYR A 80 1.24 10.28 -22.16
C TYR A 80 0.51 9.85 -23.44
N ALA A 81 0.41 8.54 -23.66
CA ALA A 81 -0.23 8.03 -24.85
C ALA A 81 -1.72 8.41 -24.92
N ASN A 82 -2.47 8.27 -23.83
CA ASN A 82 -3.86 8.71 -23.77
C ASN A 82 -4.00 10.18 -24.22
N LYS A 83 -3.21 11.09 -23.62
CA LYS A 83 -3.22 12.52 -23.96
C LYS A 83 -2.89 12.77 -25.42
N VAL A 84 -1.90 12.06 -25.95
CA VAL A 84 -1.51 12.16 -27.36
C VAL A 84 -2.65 11.79 -28.31
N TYR A 85 -3.42 10.76 -28.02
CA TYR A 85 -4.49 10.29 -28.91
C TYR A 85 -5.81 11.03 -28.72
N TRP A 86 -6.17 11.42 -27.48
CA TRP A 86 -7.46 12.03 -27.19
C TRP A 86 -7.46 13.56 -27.23
N GLU A 87 -6.32 14.21 -26.94
CA GLU A 87 -6.24 15.64 -26.71
C GLU A 87 -5.29 16.31 -27.71
N PRO A 88 -5.76 16.74 -28.92
CA PRO A 88 -4.91 17.33 -29.95
C PRO A 88 -4.13 18.58 -29.51
N ASP A 89 -4.65 19.33 -28.55
CA ASP A 89 -4.04 20.55 -28.03
C ASP A 89 -3.16 20.34 -26.79
N SER A 90 -3.04 19.10 -26.30
CA SER A 90 -2.23 18.78 -25.13
C SER A 90 -0.75 19.08 -25.33
N SER A 91 -0.03 19.31 -24.24
CA SER A 91 1.43 19.44 -24.25
C SER A 91 2.11 18.17 -24.73
N GLU A 92 1.54 17.02 -24.41
CA GLU A 92 2.00 15.69 -24.81
C GLU A 92 1.88 15.50 -26.31
N ARG A 93 0.75 15.91 -26.92
CA ARG A 93 0.56 15.85 -28.36
C ARG A 93 1.53 16.78 -29.10
N LYS A 94 1.70 18.00 -28.64
CA LYS A 94 2.68 18.96 -29.22
C LYS A 94 4.11 18.43 -29.12
N HIS A 95 4.47 17.86 -27.97
CA HIS A 95 5.78 17.21 -27.80
C HIS A 95 5.97 16.04 -28.75
N GLN A 96 4.95 15.19 -28.90
CA GLN A 96 4.93 14.06 -29.84
C GLN A 96 5.25 14.54 -31.26
N GLU A 97 4.51 15.53 -31.74
CA GLU A 97 4.63 16.03 -33.12
C GLU A 97 5.97 16.72 -33.39
N GLN A 98 6.48 17.47 -32.42
CA GLN A 98 7.76 18.17 -32.53
C GLN A 98 8.97 17.26 -32.46
N THR A 99 8.89 16.20 -31.64
CA THR A 99 10.06 15.35 -31.31
C THR A 99 10.11 14.09 -32.19
N TYR A 100 8.96 13.47 -32.44
CA TYR A 100 8.86 12.17 -33.12
C TYR A 100 8.11 12.24 -34.45
N GLY A 101 7.36 13.30 -34.66
CA GLY A 101 6.56 13.51 -35.88
C GLY A 101 5.07 13.30 -35.63
N PRO A 102 4.26 13.51 -36.70
CA PRO A 102 2.81 13.43 -36.61
C PRO A 102 2.36 12.02 -36.26
N LEU A 103 1.27 11.93 -35.48
CA LEU A 103 0.73 10.68 -34.93
C LEU A 103 0.36 9.63 -36.00
N GLU A 104 0.01 10.09 -37.20
CA GLU A 104 -0.28 9.23 -38.34
C GLU A 104 0.96 8.50 -38.88
N LYS A 105 2.17 8.96 -38.51
CA LYS A 105 3.46 8.37 -38.95
C LYS A 105 4.21 7.71 -37.80
N PHE A 106 4.06 8.21 -36.59
CA PHE A 106 4.74 7.71 -35.40
C PHE A 106 3.72 7.59 -34.26
N GLY A 107 3.18 6.39 -34.04
CA GLY A 107 2.25 6.10 -32.97
C GLY A 107 2.91 5.55 -31.72
N TYR A 108 2.11 5.22 -30.71
CA TYR A 108 2.63 4.69 -29.44
C TYR A 108 3.43 3.38 -29.59
N LYS A 109 3.01 2.50 -30.48
CA LYS A 109 3.73 1.25 -30.82
C LYS A 109 5.18 1.49 -31.24
N ASP A 110 5.48 2.64 -31.81
CA ASP A 110 6.80 2.95 -32.36
C ASP A 110 7.82 3.33 -31.25
N PHE A 111 7.35 3.57 -30.03
CA PHE A 111 8.22 3.67 -28.84
C PHE A 111 8.72 2.31 -28.33
N ILE A 112 8.04 1.20 -28.65
CA ILE A 112 8.40 -0.12 -28.11
C ILE A 112 9.84 -0.53 -28.45
N PRO A 113 10.35 -0.36 -29.69
CA PRO A 113 11.77 -0.64 -29.98
C PRO A 113 12.75 0.26 -29.24
N MET A 114 12.32 1.43 -28.75
CA MET A 114 13.13 2.37 -27.99
C MET A 114 13.13 2.06 -26.48
N PHE A 115 12.21 1.23 -26.03
CA PHE A 115 12.18 0.71 -24.66
C PHE A 115 13.12 -0.49 -24.53
N THR A 116 14.40 -0.23 -24.37
CA THR A 116 15.47 -1.24 -24.51
C THR A 116 15.82 -1.94 -23.21
N ALA A 117 15.63 -1.28 -22.06
CA ALA A 117 15.95 -1.82 -20.73
C ALA A 117 17.38 -2.39 -20.60
N GLU A 118 18.36 -1.86 -21.35
CA GLU A 118 19.72 -2.39 -21.46
C GLU A 118 20.51 -2.39 -20.13
N LYS A 119 20.06 -1.56 -19.17
CA LYS A 119 20.66 -1.47 -17.83
C LYS A 119 19.78 -2.10 -16.74
N PHE A 120 18.67 -2.71 -17.12
CA PHE A 120 17.79 -3.35 -16.15
C PHE A 120 18.45 -4.55 -15.48
N ASN A 121 18.49 -4.54 -14.16
CA ASN A 121 18.98 -5.63 -13.33
C ASN A 121 18.00 -5.88 -12.17
N ALA A 122 17.24 -6.98 -12.26
CA ALA A 122 16.23 -7.33 -11.27
C ALA A 122 16.82 -7.60 -9.88
N GLU A 123 18.04 -8.15 -9.80
CA GLU A 123 18.73 -8.37 -8.53
C GLU A 123 19.12 -7.05 -7.85
N GLU A 124 19.61 -6.07 -8.61
CA GLU A 124 19.93 -4.75 -8.07
C GLU A 124 18.69 -3.99 -7.59
N TRP A 125 17.57 -4.08 -8.32
CA TRP A 125 16.33 -3.47 -7.89
C TRP A 125 15.82 -4.10 -6.61
N ALA A 126 15.77 -5.43 -6.54
CA ALA A 126 15.32 -6.14 -5.35
C ALA A 126 16.24 -5.88 -4.14
N ASP A 127 17.55 -5.77 -4.36
CA ASP A 127 18.52 -5.38 -3.32
C ASP A 127 18.26 -3.96 -2.80
N LEU A 128 18.01 -3.01 -3.69
CA LEU A 128 17.64 -1.65 -3.33
C LEU A 128 16.35 -1.61 -2.50
N PHE A 129 15.31 -2.35 -2.91
CA PHE A 129 14.04 -2.41 -2.19
C PHE A 129 14.19 -3.02 -0.79
N GLN A 130 14.98 -4.09 -0.66
CA GLN A 130 15.30 -4.68 0.64
C GLN A 130 16.07 -3.70 1.52
N LYS A 131 17.10 -3.02 0.98
CA LYS A 131 17.88 -2.00 1.69
C LYS A 131 17.03 -0.80 2.11
N ALA A 132 16.02 -0.45 1.31
CA ALA A 132 15.02 0.58 1.67
C ALA A 132 14.11 0.16 2.82
N GLY A 133 14.13 -1.10 3.24
CA GLY A 133 13.29 -1.64 4.30
C GLY A 133 11.96 -2.22 3.82
N ALA A 134 11.71 -2.32 2.51
CA ALA A 134 10.49 -2.93 1.99
C ALA A 134 10.34 -4.39 2.43
N ARG A 135 9.10 -4.80 2.73
CA ARG A 135 8.73 -6.18 3.06
C ARG A 135 7.95 -6.86 1.94
N PHE A 136 7.45 -6.07 1.01
CA PHE A 136 6.82 -6.55 -0.20
C PHE A 136 7.18 -5.61 -1.35
N ALA A 137 7.30 -6.16 -2.56
CA ALA A 137 7.66 -5.37 -3.72
C ALA A 137 7.23 -6.05 -5.03
N GLY A 138 7.16 -5.26 -6.11
CA GLY A 138 6.88 -5.80 -7.44
C GLY A 138 6.69 -4.74 -8.51
N PRO A 139 6.52 -5.13 -9.77
CA PRO A 139 6.25 -4.22 -10.86
C PRO A 139 4.75 -4.00 -11.10
N VAL A 140 4.43 -2.96 -11.83
CA VAL A 140 3.24 -2.95 -12.68
C VAL A 140 3.46 -4.00 -13.77
N ALA A 141 2.61 -5.03 -13.79
CA ALA A 141 2.69 -6.10 -14.76
C ALA A 141 2.15 -5.64 -16.13
N GLU A 142 1.06 -4.87 -16.13
CA GLU A 142 0.50 -4.24 -17.32
C GLU A 142 -0.24 -2.97 -16.93
N HIS A 143 0.10 -1.87 -17.61
CA HIS A 143 -0.58 -0.59 -17.44
C HIS A 143 -1.75 -0.47 -18.44
N HIS A 144 -2.45 0.67 -18.44
CA HIS A 144 -3.55 0.95 -19.37
C HIS A 144 -3.12 0.94 -20.85
N ASP A 145 -1.82 1.06 -21.12
CA ASP A 145 -1.23 1.12 -22.46
C ASP A 145 -1.21 -0.24 -23.20
N GLY A 146 -1.62 -1.33 -22.52
CA GLY A 146 -1.75 -2.66 -23.09
C GLY A 146 -0.44 -3.41 -23.34
N PHE A 147 0.73 -2.83 -22.96
CA PHE A 147 2.01 -3.50 -23.11
C PHE A 147 2.34 -4.35 -21.89
N ALA A 148 2.23 -5.67 -22.04
CA ALA A 148 2.49 -6.61 -20.95
C ALA A 148 3.99 -6.74 -20.64
N MET A 149 4.37 -6.65 -19.36
CA MET A 149 5.78 -6.73 -18.93
C MET A 149 6.26 -8.18 -18.67
N TRP A 150 5.50 -9.19 -19.12
CA TRP A 150 5.85 -10.62 -19.04
C TRP A 150 5.54 -11.35 -20.34
N ASP A 151 6.04 -12.57 -20.47
CA ASP A 151 5.75 -13.45 -21.60
C ASP A 151 4.30 -13.97 -21.51
N THR A 152 3.35 -13.18 -22.02
CA THR A 152 1.94 -13.55 -22.05
C THR A 152 1.57 -14.26 -23.35
N LYS A 153 0.65 -15.23 -23.25
CA LYS A 153 0.03 -15.88 -24.41
C LYS A 153 -1.14 -15.08 -25.00
N TYR A 154 -1.60 -14.03 -24.30
CA TYR A 154 -2.79 -13.26 -24.69
C TYR A 154 -2.49 -12.13 -25.65
N SER A 155 -1.22 -11.73 -25.78
CA SER A 155 -0.80 -10.69 -26.72
C SER A 155 0.63 -10.91 -27.18
N GLU A 156 0.92 -10.64 -28.47
CA GLU A 156 2.29 -10.56 -28.98
C GLU A 156 3.01 -9.27 -28.52
N TRP A 157 2.25 -8.28 -28.05
CA TRP A 157 2.77 -7.01 -27.58
C TRP A 157 3.19 -7.10 -26.11
N ASN A 158 4.37 -7.70 -25.90
CA ASN A 158 4.89 -7.92 -24.56
C ASN A 158 6.42 -7.80 -24.49
N ALA A 159 6.92 -7.53 -23.29
CA ALA A 159 8.33 -7.28 -23.03
C ALA A 159 9.25 -8.48 -23.30
N ALA A 160 8.74 -9.71 -23.31
CA ALA A 160 9.53 -10.89 -23.66
C ALA A 160 9.79 -11.02 -25.17
N LYS A 161 8.88 -10.51 -26.00
CA LYS A 161 8.97 -10.60 -27.46
C LYS A 161 9.49 -9.32 -28.10
N MET A 162 9.20 -8.17 -27.53
CA MET A 162 9.48 -6.85 -28.08
C MET A 162 10.23 -5.98 -27.06
N GLY A 163 10.79 -4.86 -27.53
CA GLY A 163 11.52 -3.92 -26.67
C GLY A 163 12.66 -4.61 -25.91
N PRO A 164 12.52 -4.80 -24.59
CA PRO A 164 13.54 -5.42 -23.74
C PRO A 164 13.90 -6.86 -24.11
N LYS A 165 12.97 -7.59 -24.72
CA LYS A 165 13.06 -9.05 -25.00
C LYS A 165 13.39 -9.87 -23.74
N ARG A 166 12.72 -9.50 -22.64
CA ARG A 166 12.90 -10.10 -21.31
C ARG A 166 11.56 -10.27 -20.61
N ASP A 167 11.41 -11.33 -19.83
CA ASP A 167 10.30 -11.54 -18.90
C ASP A 167 10.57 -10.74 -17.60
N VAL A 168 10.27 -9.43 -17.63
CA VAL A 168 10.56 -8.50 -16.53
C VAL A 168 9.85 -8.89 -15.25
N VAL A 169 8.56 -9.26 -15.34
CA VAL A 169 7.77 -9.69 -14.17
C VAL A 169 8.38 -10.94 -13.54
N GLY A 170 8.74 -11.93 -14.36
CA GLY A 170 9.33 -13.17 -13.86
C GLY A 170 10.72 -12.98 -13.26
N GLU A 171 11.55 -12.11 -13.84
CA GLU A 171 12.86 -11.79 -13.28
C GLU A 171 12.73 -11.09 -11.92
N LEU A 172 11.86 -10.09 -11.80
CA LEU A 172 11.61 -9.39 -10.52
C LEU A 172 10.98 -10.32 -9.49
N ALA A 173 10.01 -11.16 -9.88
CA ALA A 173 9.41 -12.12 -8.96
C ALA A 173 10.45 -13.05 -8.32
N ARG A 174 11.39 -13.56 -9.11
CA ARG A 174 12.50 -14.39 -8.60
C ARG A 174 13.42 -13.62 -7.67
N ALA A 175 13.85 -12.42 -8.07
CA ALA A 175 14.79 -11.60 -7.30
C ALA A 175 14.20 -11.13 -5.96
N ILE A 176 12.92 -10.75 -5.95
CA ILE A 176 12.19 -10.30 -4.76
C ILE A 176 12.01 -11.47 -3.77
N LYS A 177 11.52 -12.61 -4.26
CA LYS A 177 11.28 -13.79 -3.42
C LYS A 177 12.58 -14.38 -2.84
N LYS A 178 13.68 -14.33 -3.58
CA LYS A 178 15.02 -14.75 -3.10
C LYS A 178 15.47 -13.95 -1.87
N ARG A 179 14.92 -12.76 -1.64
CA ARG A 179 15.18 -11.87 -0.49
C ARG A 179 14.11 -11.93 0.59
N ASP A 180 13.29 -12.97 0.59
CA ASP A 180 12.18 -13.18 1.53
C ASP A 180 11.15 -12.03 1.55
N MET A 181 11.14 -11.19 0.52
CA MET A 181 10.08 -10.20 0.33
C MET A 181 8.87 -10.83 -0.35
N LYS A 182 7.67 -10.33 -0.01
CA LYS A 182 6.42 -10.73 -0.65
C LYS A 182 6.33 -10.09 -2.03
N PHE A 183 5.87 -10.89 -3.02
CA PHE A 183 5.79 -10.43 -4.40
C PHE A 183 4.46 -9.77 -4.71
N VAL A 184 4.52 -8.57 -5.28
CA VAL A 184 3.38 -7.78 -5.76
C VAL A 184 3.32 -7.84 -7.28
N ALA A 185 2.12 -8.05 -7.82
CA ALA A 185 1.83 -7.86 -9.24
C ALA A 185 0.71 -6.82 -9.37
N ALA A 186 1.01 -5.66 -9.95
CA ALA A 186 0.04 -4.59 -10.12
C ALA A 186 -0.54 -4.58 -11.54
N PHE A 187 -1.86 -4.37 -11.63
CA PHE A 187 -2.62 -4.39 -12.89
C PHE A 187 -3.46 -3.15 -13.05
N HIS A 188 -3.30 -2.50 -14.19
CA HIS A 188 -4.06 -1.33 -14.61
C HIS A 188 -4.92 -1.60 -15.85
N HIS A 189 -4.77 -2.77 -16.47
CA HIS A 189 -5.34 -3.10 -17.77
C HIS A 189 -6.88 -3.24 -17.82
N ALA A 190 -7.57 -3.10 -16.68
CA ALA A 190 -9.04 -2.98 -16.70
C ALA A 190 -9.49 -1.69 -17.43
N GLU A 191 -8.72 -0.60 -17.30
CA GLU A 191 -9.01 0.68 -17.94
C GLU A 191 -8.45 0.78 -19.39
N GLU A 192 -7.72 -0.23 -19.88
CA GLU A 192 -7.27 -0.36 -21.27
C GLU A 192 -8.45 -0.17 -22.25
N TRP A 193 -9.66 -0.64 -21.86
CA TRP A 193 -10.88 -0.50 -22.67
C TRP A 193 -11.19 0.95 -23.06
N LEU A 194 -10.87 1.93 -22.23
CA LEU A 194 -11.13 3.35 -22.44
C LEU A 194 -9.88 4.16 -22.77
N TYR A 195 -8.70 3.54 -22.69
CA TYR A 195 -7.45 4.28 -22.73
C TYR A 195 -7.11 4.86 -24.10
N PHE A 196 -7.37 4.12 -25.18
CA PHE A 196 -7.19 4.57 -26.55
C PHE A 196 -8.53 4.75 -27.28
N PRO A 197 -8.65 5.75 -28.22
CA PRO A 197 -9.84 5.89 -29.05
C PRO A 197 -9.83 4.88 -30.21
N THR A 198 -10.02 3.60 -29.91
CA THR A 198 -9.91 2.50 -30.89
C THR A 198 -10.93 2.57 -32.02
N PHE A 199 -12.00 3.38 -31.90
CA PHE A 199 -12.94 3.69 -32.96
C PHE A 199 -12.40 4.68 -34.00
N ASP A 200 -11.30 5.40 -33.70
CA ASP A 200 -10.77 6.45 -34.58
C ASP A 200 -9.79 5.87 -35.60
N LYS A 201 -10.29 5.65 -36.80
CA LYS A 201 -9.52 5.06 -37.92
C LYS A 201 -8.44 5.97 -38.51
N ARG A 202 -8.34 7.21 -38.06
CA ARG A 202 -7.26 8.11 -38.50
C ARG A 202 -5.90 7.71 -37.92
N TYR A 203 -5.91 7.01 -36.80
CA TYR A 203 -4.71 6.62 -36.04
C TYR A 203 -4.54 5.10 -36.02
N ASP A 204 -3.34 4.67 -35.73
CA ASP A 204 -2.99 3.25 -35.64
C ASP A 204 -3.74 2.49 -34.54
N CYS A 205 -4.21 3.16 -33.49
CA CYS A 205 -5.07 2.55 -32.47
C CYS A 205 -6.44 2.08 -33.03
N GLY A 206 -6.88 2.61 -34.17
CA GLY A 206 -8.09 2.18 -34.87
C GLY A 206 -7.85 1.08 -35.94
N ASP A 207 -6.60 0.59 -36.04
CA ASP A 207 -6.24 -0.48 -36.98
C ASP A 207 -6.29 -1.85 -36.26
N PRO A 208 -7.12 -2.81 -36.73
CA PRO A 208 -7.26 -4.15 -36.13
C PRO A 208 -5.94 -4.91 -35.96
N ARG A 209 -4.94 -4.64 -36.78
CA ARG A 209 -3.62 -5.29 -36.72
C ARG A 209 -2.90 -5.01 -35.39
N TYR A 210 -3.23 -3.91 -34.73
CA TYR A 210 -2.59 -3.47 -33.49
C TYR A 210 -3.47 -3.62 -32.25
N SER A 211 -4.63 -4.28 -32.38
CA SER A 211 -5.58 -4.47 -31.28
C SER A 211 -5.00 -5.24 -30.09
N GLY A 212 -3.95 -6.02 -30.29
CA GLY A 212 -3.23 -6.68 -29.19
C GLY A 212 -2.44 -5.72 -28.27
N LEU A 213 -2.21 -4.46 -28.72
CA LEU A 213 -1.59 -3.39 -27.92
C LEU A 213 -2.62 -2.35 -27.48
N TYR A 214 -3.40 -1.83 -28.44
CA TYR A 214 -4.29 -0.70 -28.20
C TYR A 214 -5.66 -1.09 -27.64
N GLY A 215 -5.91 -2.39 -27.45
CA GLY A 215 -7.19 -2.92 -27.04
C GLY A 215 -8.12 -3.27 -28.22
N PHE A 216 -9.25 -3.88 -27.91
CA PHE A 216 -10.25 -4.25 -28.90
C PHE A 216 -10.89 -3.01 -29.53
N ILE A 217 -11.14 -3.07 -30.84
CA ILE A 217 -11.88 -2.01 -31.54
C ILE A 217 -13.34 -2.06 -31.11
N HIS A 218 -13.86 -0.92 -30.68
CA HIS A 218 -15.24 -0.77 -30.24
C HIS A 218 -15.75 0.65 -30.48
N GLU A 219 -17.05 0.83 -30.55
CA GLU A 219 -17.67 2.15 -30.62
C GLU A 219 -17.42 2.94 -29.34
N LYS A 220 -17.39 4.28 -29.47
CA LYS A 220 -17.23 5.18 -28.32
C LYS A 220 -18.32 4.88 -27.28
N ASN A 221 -17.93 4.72 -26.03
CA ASN A 221 -18.79 4.40 -24.90
C ASN A 221 -19.42 2.98 -24.92
N ALA A 222 -18.95 2.07 -25.77
CA ALA A 222 -19.38 0.67 -25.70
C ALA A 222 -18.94 0.03 -24.37
N LEU A 223 -19.78 -0.85 -23.85
CA LEU A 223 -19.41 -1.69 -22.70
C LEU A 223 -18.34 -2.71 -23.09
N PRO A 224 -17.50 -3.15 -22.15
CA PRO A 224 -16.50 -4.16 -22.39
C PRO A 224 -17.08 -5.43 -23.03
N SER A 225 -16.45 -5.87 -24.10
CA SER A 225 -16.85 -7.09 -24.80
C SER A 225 -16.48 -8.33 -23.97
N LYS A 226 -17.17 -9.45 -24.24
CA LYS A 226 -16.82 -10.74 -23.63
C LYS A 226 -15.35 -11.12 -23.90
N ALA A 227 -14.86 -10.84 -25.11
CA ALA A 227 -13.46 -11.13 -25.47
C ALA A 227 -12.47 -10.34 -24.62
N PHE A 228 -12.74 -9.06 -24.34
CA PHE A 228 -11.94 -8.24 -23.43
C PHE A 228 -11.99 -8.77 -22.00
N LEU A 229 -13.17 -9.10 -21.50
CA LEU A 229 -13.34 -9.63 -20.13
C LEU A 229 -12.62 -10.98 -19.95
N ASP A 230 -12.69 -11.86 -20.96
CA ASP A 230 -11.96 -13.14 -20.97
C ASP A 230 -10.44 -12.90 -20.96
N GLN A 231 -9.94 -11.94 -21.75
CA GLN A 231 -8.53 -11.58 -21.78
C GLN A 231 -8.09 -10.96 -20.46
N TRP A 232 -8.85 -10.01 -19.90
CA TRP A 232 -8.57 -9.40 -18.61
C TRP A 232 -8.36 -10.45 -17.50
N LYS A 233 -9.34 -11.34 -17.33
CA LYS A 233 -9.24 -12.42 -16.34
C LYS A 233 -8.09 -13.37 -16.65
N GLY A 234 -7.94 -13.74 -17.92
CA GLY A 234 -6.93 -14.69 -18.38
C GLY A 234 -5.49 -14.22 -18.11
N LYS A 235 -5.18 -12.95 -18.35
CA LYS A 235 -3.89 -12.33 -18.09
C LYS A 235 -3.54 -12.38 -16.59
N ILE A 236 -4.50 -12.06 -15.71
CA ILE A 236 -4.31 -12.12 -14.25
C ILE A 236 -4.05 -13.56 -13.79
N ILE A 237 -4.87 -14.51 -14.23
CA ILE A 237 -4.70 -15.93 -13.91
C ILE A 237 -3.34 -16.44 -14.38
N GLU A 238 -2.89 -16.03 -15.58
CA GLU A 238 -1.58 -16.41 -16.09
C GLU A 238 -0.44 -15.92 -15.20
N VAL A 239 -0.49 -14.68 -14.70
CA VAL A 239 0.50 -14.14 -13.76
C VAL A 239 0.44 -14.86 -12.41
N ILE A 240 -0.76 -15.16 -11.90
CA ILE A 240 -0.95 -15.96 -10.68
C ILE A 240 -0.30 -17.35 -10.85
N ASP A 241 -0.45 -17.97 -12.02
CA ASP A 241 0.08 -19.31 -12.30
C ASP A 241 1.59 -19.32 -12.46
N LYS A 242 2.13 -18.37 -13.22
CA LYS A 242 3.55 -18.31 -13.52
C LYS A 242 4.40 -17.81 -12.35
N TYR A 243 3.91 -16.81 -11.62
CA TYR A 243 4.75 -16.05 -10.68
C TYR A 243 4.26 -16.07 -9.25
N ASP A 244 3.07 -16.60 -8.96
CA ASP A 244 2.53 -16.79 -7.61
C ASP A 244 2.67 -15.54 -6.73
N PRO A 245 2.02 -14.41 -7.07
CA PRO A 245 2.08 -13.20 -6.27
C PRO A 245 1.45 -13.39 -4.88
N ASP A 246 1.91 -12.63 -3.90
CA ASP A 246 1.33 -12.53 -2.56
C ASP A 246 0.26 -11.44 -2.50
N LEU A 247 0.43 -10.40 -3.31
CA LEU A 247 -0.52 -9.30 -3.49
C LEU A 247 -0.77 -9.07 -4.97
N VAL A 248 -2.03 -9.06 -5.36
CA VAL A 248 -2.48 -8.57 -6.68
C VAL A 248 -3.11 -7.21 -6.45
N TRP A 249 -2.46 -6.19 -6.99
CA TRP A 249 -2.91 -4.81 -6.84
C TRP A 249 -3.68 -4.36 -8.08
N PHE A 250 -4.85 -3.76 -7.87
CA PHE A 250 -5.69 -3.22 -8.94
C PHE A 250 -5.81 -1.71 -8.82
N ASP A 251 -5.66 -1.05 -9.96
CA ASP A 251 -5.98 0.35 -10.16
C ASP A 251 -7.48 0.56 -10.40
N ASN A 252 -7.87 1.79 -10.74
CA ASN A 252 -9.18 2.13 -11.25
C ASN A 252 -9.55 1.27 -12.48
N GLY A 253 -10.81 1.30 -12.89
CA GLY A 253 -11.31 0.54 -14.04
C GLY A 253 -12.00 -0.79 -13.69
N LEU A 254 -11.91 -1.29 -12.45
CA LEU A 254 -12.65 -2.49 -12.05
C LEU A 254 -14.17 -2.34 -12.15
N GLU A 255 -14.70 -1.12 -12.19
CA GLU A 255 -16.11 -0.83 -12.49
C GLU A 255 -16.52 -1.23 -13.91
N LEU A 256 -15.57 -1.34 -14.84
CA LEU A 256 -15.79 -1.83 -16.20
C LEU A 256 -15.91 -3.36 -16.27
N ILE A 257 -15.43 -4.06 -15.27
CA ILE A 257 -15.42 -5.52 -15.19
C ILE A 257 -16.68 -6.00 -14.47
N THR A 258 -17.42 -6.89 -15.13
CA THR A 258 -18.64 -7.42 -14.52
C THR A 258 -18.34 -8.28 -13.29
N ASP A 259 -19.27 -8.32 -12.35
CA ASP A 259 -19.11 -9.02 -11.08
C ASP A 259 -18.76 -10.49 -11.23
N SER A 260 -19.36 -11.18 -12.21
CA SER A 260 -19.04 -12.59 -12.45
C SER A 260 -17.56 -12.83 -12.76
N TYR A 261 -16.94 -11.98 -13.56
CA TYR A 261 -15.52 -12.08 -13.89
C TYR A 261 -14.61 -11.76 -12.70
N LYS A 262 -14.97 -10.72 -11.90
CA LYS A 262 -14.27 -10.41 -10.64
C LYS A 262 -14.37 -11.58 -9.66
N GLN A 263 -15.56 -12.13 -9.46
CA GLN A 263 -15.80 -13.25 -8.55
C GLN A 263 -15.03 -14.51 -8.97
N GLU A 264 -15.05 -14.86 -10.24
CA GLU A 264 -14.31 -16.02 -10.77
C GLU A 264 -12.79 -15.85 -10.58
N MET A 265 -12.26 -14.68 -10.88
CA MET A 265 -10.83 -14.39 -10.69
C MET A 265 -10.42 -14.46 -9.22
N LEU A 266 -11.20 -13.84 -8.32
CA LEU A 266 -10.95 -13.86 -6.88
C LEU A 266 -11.03 -15.28 -6.32
N ALA A 267 -12.07 -16.04 -6.68
CA ALA A 267 -12.23 -17.44 -6.26
C ALA A 267 -11.03 -18.28 -6.72
N TYR A 268 -10.60 -18.12 -7.96
CA TYR A 268 -9.41 -18.80 -8.49
C TYR A 268 -8.16 -18.50 -7.65
N TYR A 269 -7.88 -17.21 -7.43
CA TYR A 269 -6.68 -16.78 -6.70
C TYR A 269 -6.68 -17.29 -5.26
N TYR A 270 -7.81 -17.14 -4.56
CA TYR A 270 -7.94 -17.57 -3.16
C TYR A 270 -7.90 -19.08 -2.99
N ASN A 271 -8.52 -19.85 -3.89
CA ASN A 271 -8.45 -21.31 -3.87
C ASN A 271 -7.03 -21.82 -4.11
N LYS A 272 -6.32 -21.20 -5.06
CA LYS A 272 -4.94 -21.54 -5.34
C LYS A 272 -4.01 -21.25 -4.17
N ALA A 273 -4.22 -20.13 -3.49
CA ALA A 273 -3.47 -19.77 -2.28
C ALA A 273 -3.79 -20.72 -1.12
N ALA A 274 -5.07 -21.05 -0.90
CA ALA A 274 -5.51 -21.99 0.13
C ALA A 274 -4.90 -23.38 -0.07
N ALA A 275 -4.86 -23.89 -1.31
CA ALA A 275 -4.22 -25.18 -1.63
C ALA A 275 -2.71 -25.18 -1.30
N ARG A 276 -2.06 -24.04 -1.30
CA ARG A 276 -0.64 -23.86 -0.95
C ARG A 276 -0.42 -23.41 0.49
N LYS A 277 -1.47 -23.30 1.30
CA LYS A 277 -1.43 -22.76 2.67
C LYS A 277 -0.80 -21.36 2.73
N LYS A 278 -1.09 -20.54 1.73
CA LYS A 278 -0.52 -19.20 1.53
C LYS A 278 -1.58 -18.15 1.83
N GLU A 279 -1.22 -17.11 2.57
CA GLU A 279 -2.05 -15.93 2.73
C GLU A 279 -1.78 -14.96 1.58
N VAL A 280 -2.83 -14.54 0.91
CA VAL A 280 -2.76 -13.59 -0.20
C VAL A 280 -3.84 -12.51 -0.06
N VAL A 281 -3.67 -11.40 -0.76
CA VAL A 281 -4.62 -10.29 -0.77
C VAL A 281 -4.72 -9.67 -2.15
N VAL A 282 -5.89 -9.13 -2.47
CA VAL A 282 -6.08 -8.17 -3.56
C VAL A 282 -6.31 -6.78 -3.00
N THR A 283 -5.91 -5.75 -3.72
CA THR A 283 -6.34 -4.38 -3.42
C THR A 283 -7.41 -3.92 -4.38
N TYR A 284 -8.19 -2.94 -3.97
CA TYR A 284 -9.20 -2.31 -4.82
C TYR A 284 -9.38 -0.85 -4.43
N LYS A 285 -9.80 -0.02 -5.37
CA LYS A 285 -10.07 1.40 -5.15
C LYS A 285 -11.57 1.63 -4.99
N ARG A 286 -11.94 2.60 -4.14
CA ARG A 286 -13.34 3.01 -3.92
C ARG A 286 -14.23 1.84 -3.48
N ASN A 287 -15.35 1.64 -4.16
CA ASN A 287 -16.31 0.56 -3.92
C ASN A 287 -16.37 -0.44 -5.08
N THR A 288 -15.26 -0.64 -5.80
CA THR A 288 -15.21 -1.55 -6.96
C THR A 288 -15.24 -3.02 -6.60
N LEU A 289 -14.94 -3.35 -5.33
CA LEU A 289 -15.20 -4.65 -4.71
C LEU A 289 -15.96 -4.45 -3.39
N PRO A 290 -16.78 -5.42 -2.96
CA PRO A 290 -17.42 -5.36 -1.65
C PRO A 290 -16.39 -5.41 -0.50
N PRO A 291 -16.67 -4.76 0.64
CA PRO A 291 -15.84 -4.88 1.84
C PRO A 291 -15.62 -6.34 2.26
N GLY A 292 -14.43 -6.64 2.74
CA GLY A 292 -14.04 -7.99 3.17
C GLY A 292 -13.60 -8.93 2.04
N THR A 293 -13.65 -8.50 0.77
CA THR A 293 -13.12 -9.29 -0.36
C THR A 293 -11.66 -9.01 -0.66
N GLY A 294 -11.15 -7.87 -0.22
CA GLY A 294 -9.78 -7.41 -0.42
C GLY A 294 -9.48 -6.25 0.50
N LEU A 295 -8.40 -5.54 0.23
CA LEU A 295 -7.91 -4.40 0.98
C LEU A 295 -8.20 -3.10 0.21
N LEU A 296 -8.82 -2.12 0.88
CA LEU A 296 -9.07 -0.81 0.29
C LEU A 296 -7.76 -0.06 0.05
N ASP A 297 -7.57 0.45 -1.14
CA ASP A 297 -6.47 1.31 -1.52
C ASP A 297 -6.96 2.75 -1.70
N LEU A 298 -6.28 3.68 -1.06
CA LEU A 298 -6.51 5.12 -1.15
C LEU A 298 -5.39 5.75 -1.97
N GLU A 299 -5.65 5.98 -3.26
CA GLU A 299 -4.62 6.51 -4.17
C GLU A 299 -4.10 7.87 -3.69
N ARG A 300 -2.79 7.90 -3.35
CA ARG A 300 -2.14 9.08 -2.75
C ARG A 300 -2.99 9.70 -1.64
N GLY A 301 -3.71 8.82 -0.94
CA GLY A 301 -4.66 9.19 0.10
C GLY A 301 -4.08 9.02 1.50
N GLN A 302 -4.78 9.58 2.45
CA GLN A 302 -4.51 9.38 3.87
C GLN A 302 -5.80 9.58 4.66
N GLU A 303 -5.95 8.80 5.71
CA GLU A 303 -7.02 8.99 6.66
C GLU A 303 -6.69 10.14 7.63
N ALA A 304 -7.71 10.86 8.05
CA ALA A 304 -7.54 11.97 8.99
C ALA A 304 -7.24 11.49 10.40
N ASP A 305 -7.75 10.31 10.78
CA ASP A 305 -7.64 9.74 12.11
C ASP A 305 -7.54 8.21 12.05
N LEU A 306 -7.46 7.56 13.21
CA LEU A 306 -7.45 6.11 13.38
C LEU A 306 -8.69 5.48 12.73
N THR A 307 -8.46 4.43 11.92
CA THR A 307 -9.52 3.64 11.31
C THR A 307 -9.74 2.31 12.04
N TYR A 308 -10.96 1.80 11.97
CA TYR A 308 -11.30 0.45 12.48
C TYR A 308 -11.05 -0.66 11.43
N TYR A 309 -10.64 -0.29 10.23
CA TYR A 309 -10.34 -1.18 9.12
C TYR A 309 -8.90 -0.97 8.64
N ASP A 310 -8.33 -2.03 8.09
CA ASP A 310 -7.05 -1.99 7.39
C ASP A 310 -7.20 -1.33 6.03
N TRP A 311 -6.23 -0.54 5.61
CA TRP A 311 -6.17 0.09 4.30
C TRP A 311 -4.72 0.21 3.83
N ILE A 312 -4.53 0.37 2.54
CA ILE A 312 -3.23 0.65 1.95
C ILE A 312 -3.33 1.96 1.16
N THR A 313 -2.22 2.63 1.01
CA THR A 313 -2.12 3.73 0.06
C THR A 313 -0.94 3.51 -0.84
N ASP A 314 -1.14 3.73 -2.12
CA ASP A 314 -0.06 3.90 -3.05
C ASP A 314 0.35 5.39 -3.10
N SER A 315 1.65 5.64 -3.09
CA SER A 315 2.25 6.97 -3.18
C SER A 315 3.51 6.90 -4.02
N THR A 316 4.13 8.02 -4.34
CA THR A 316 5.32 8.08 -5.19
C THR A 316 6.43 8.89 -4.54
N VAL A 317 7.69 8.60 -4.92
CA VAL A 317 8.86 9.35 -4.46
C VAL A 317 8.98 10.74 -5.11
N ASP A 318 8.30 10.99 -6.22
CA ASP A 318 8.30 12.29 -6.90
C ASP A 318 7.21 13.23 -6.39
N ILE A 319 7.34 14.53 -6.70
CA ILE A 319 6.38 15.58 -6.32
C ILE A 319 5.23 15.72 -7.31
N GLY A 320 5.30 15.09 -8.49
CA GLY A 320 4.32 15.20 -9.55
C GLY A 320 3.13 14.26 -9.38
N ARG A 321 2.31 14.21 -10.40
CA ARG A 321 1.25 13.22 -10.56
C ARG A 321 1.69 12.05 -11.44
N GLY A 322 2.97 12.06 -11.89
CA GLY A 322 3.53 11.06 -12.78
C GLY A 322 3.93 9.82 -11.99
N TRP A 323 3.25 8.72 -12.26
CA TRP A 323 3.62 7.44 -11.68
C TRP A 323 4.88 6.85 -12.35
N GLY A 324 5.06 7.04 -13.67
CA GLY A 324 6.28 6.69 -14.40
C GLY A 324 7.33 7.79 -14.36
N TYR A 325 8.52 7.48 -14.86
CA TYR A 325 9.59 8.47 -14.97
C TYR A 325 9.22 9.64 -15.88
N VAL A 326 9.41 10.87 -15.39
CA VAL A 326 9.27 12.12 -16.16
C VAL A 326 10.59 12.89 -16.07
N LYS A 327 11.12 13.30 -17.21
CA LYS A 327 12.37 14.06 -17.27
C LYS A 327 12.20 15.45 -16.64
N GLY A 328 13.05 15.75 -15.64
CA GLY A 328 13.03 17.05 -14.96
C GLY A 328 11.97 17.18 -13.86
N LEU A 329 11.20 16.14 -13.57
CA LEU A 329 10.32 16.13 -12.42
C LEU A 329 11.13 16.09 -11.12
N GLY A 330 10.71 16.89 -10.12
CA GLY A 330 11.34 16.91 -8.80
C GLY A 330 10.93 15.72 -7.93
N PHE A 331 11.66 15.53 -6.85
CA PHE A 331 11.42 14.48 -5.86
C PHE A 331 10.96 15.07 -4.53
N LYS A 332 10.23 14.28 -3.74
CA LYS A 332 9.90 14.60 -2.34
C LYS A 332 11.18 14.67 -1.52
N ASN A 333 11.12 15.29 -0.36
CA ASN A 333 12.20 15.16 0.60
C ASN A 333 12.02 13.91 1.47
N LEU A 334 13.08 13.50 2.14
CA LEU A 334 13.08 12.29 2.95
C LEU A 334 12.18 12.42 4.19
N ASP A 335 12.09 13.61 4.79
CA ASP A 335 11.17 13.87 5.92
C ASP A 335 9.73 13.54 5.53
N ASN A 336 9.26 14.02 4.39
CA ASN A 336 7.91 13.73 3.93
C ASN A 336 7.66 12.22 3.74
N LEU A 337 8.63 11.46 3.26
CA LEU A 337 8.47 10.02 3.05
C LEU A 337 8.41 9.26 4.37
N VAL A 338 9.26 9.63 5.33
CA VAL A 338 9.28 9.05 6.68
C VAL A 338 8.00 9.40 7.43
N ASP A 339 7.63 10.68 7.46
CA ASP A 339 6.42 11.16 8.13
C ASP A 339 5.16 10.51 7.57
N ASN A 340 5.10 10.37 6.26
CA ASN A 340 3.99 9.70 5.57
C ASN A 340 3.88 8.23 5.96
N LEU A 341 5.00 7.51 6.07
CA LEU A 341 5.00 6.12 6.54
C LEU A 341 4.50 6.03 7.99
N VAL A 342 5.05 6.86 8.86
CA VAL A 342 4.71 6.89 10.29
C VAL A 342 3.23 7.24 10.50
N ASP A 343 2.75 8.29 9.81
CA ASP A 343 1.35 8.74 9.92
C ASP A 343 0.37 7.65 9.48
N ARG A 344 0.62 6.98 8.37
CA ARG A 344 -0.25 5.89 7.87
C ARG A 344 -0.27 4.70 8.81
N VAL A 345 0.90 4.26 9.28
CA VAL A 345 0.99 3.11 10.20
C VAL A 345 0.28 3.38 11.51
N SER A 346 0.36 4.60 12.06
CA SER A 346 -0.35 4.99 13.29
C SER A 346 -1.88 4.98 13.13
N LYS A 347 -2.40 5.04 11.89
CA LYS A 347 -3.82 5.07 11.55
C LYS A 347 -4.36 3.76 10.98
N ASN A 348 -3.64 2.66 11.19
CA ASN A 348 -3.96 1.33 10.68
C ASN A 348 -3.76 1.15 9.17
N GLY A 349 -2.92 1.98 8.55
CA GLY A 349 -2.62 1.96 7.13
C GLY A 349 -1.29 1.30 6.79
N TYR A 350 -1.12 1.00 5.49
CA TYR A 350 0.10 0.45 4.88
C TYR A 350 0.55 1.36 3.74
N LEU A 351 1.83 1.35 3.42
CA LEU A 351 2.39 2.16 2.34
C LEU A 351 2.94 1.26 1.22
N LEU A 352 2.49 1.49 -0.02
CA LEU A 352 3.08 0.98 -1.24
C LEU A 352 3.70 2.16 -2.00
N LEU A 353 5.03 2.30 -1.93
CA LEU A 353 5.75 3.45 -2.48
C LEU A 353 6.20 3.18 -3.91
N ASN A 354 5.79 4.04 -4.84
CA ASN A 354 6.15 3.94 -6.24
C ASN A 354 7.50 4.57 -6.57
N VAL A 355 8.20 3.94 -7.49
CA VAL A 355 9.37 4.47 -8.18
C VAL A 355 9.17 4.35 -9.68
N GLY A 356 9.50 5.41 -10.43
CA GLY A 356 9.47 5.43 -11.89
C GLY A 356 10.88 5.24 -12.48
N PRO A 357 11.26 4.05 -12.96
CA PRO A 357 12.53 3.84 -13.65
C PRO A 357 12.56 4.49 -15.03
N LYS A 358 13.76 4.85 -15.50
CA LYS A 358 14.02 5.32 -16.87
C LYS A 358 13.86 4.18 -17.88
N ALA A 359 13.68 4.51 -19.16
CA ALA A 359 13.49 3.50 -20.22
C ALA A 359 14.66 2.50 -20.32
N ASP A 360 15.88 2.90 -19.98
CA ASP A 360 17.05 2.02 -19.95
C ASP A 360 17.08 1.05 -18.75
N GLY A 361 16.15 1.16 -17.80
CA GLY A 361 16.06 0.32 -16.61
C GLY A 361 16.81 0.88 -15.40
N THR A 362 17.38 2.09 -15.47
CA THR A 362 18.00 2.71 -14.29
C THR A 362 16.94 3.38 -13.39
N ILE A 363 17.05 3.18 -12.09
CA ILE A 363 16.32 3.96 -11.09
C ILE A 363 17.06 5.30 -10.94
N PRO A 364 16.36 6.46 -11.04
CA PRO A 364 16.98 7.78 -10.84
C PRO A 364 17.77 7.86 -9.54
N ASP A 365 18.93 8.54 -9.57
CA ASP A 365 19.83 8.60 -8.41
C ASP A 365 19.17 9.27 -7.20
N GLU A 366 18.33 10.28 -7.43
CA GLU A 366 17.54 10.95 -6.39
C GLU A 366 16.53 9.99 -5.73
N ALA A 367 15.82 9.19 -6.53
CA ALA A 367 14.91 8.18 -6.03
C ALA A 367 15.67 7.10 -5.23
N ARG A 368 16.82 6.67 -5.74
CA ARG A 368 17.71 5.72 -5.06
C ARG A 368 18.18 6.25 -3.70
N ALA A 369 18.58 7.51 -3.64
CA ALA A 369 19.01 8.16 -2.40
C ALA A 369 17.88 8.23 -1.37
N LEU A 370 16.66 8.58 -1.78
CA LEU A 370 15.49 8.61 -0.92
C LEU A 370 15.15 7.23 -0.36
N LEU A 371 15.15 6.18 -1.20
CA LEU A 371 14.89 4.83 -0.76
C LEU A 371 15.93 4.34 0.25
N LEU A 372 17.22 4.59 0.00
CA LEU A 372 18.28 4.25 0.95
C LEU A 372 18.16 5.03 2.25
N GLY A 373 17.80 6.31 2.18
CA GLY A 373 17.54 7.14 3.37
C GLY A 373 16.39 6.61 4.23
N MET A 374 15.29 6.17 3.62
CA MET A 374 14.21 5.48 4.33
C MET A 374 14.72 4.21 5.04
N GLY A 375 15.57 3.45 4.33
CA GLY A 375 16.18 2.24 4.89
C GLY A 375 17.08 2.54 6.10
N GLU A 376 17.90 3.58 6.06
CA GLU A 376 18.73 3.98 7.19
C GLU A 376 17.88 4.40 8.40
N TRP A 377 16.81 5.16 8.17
CA TRP A 377 15.87 5.51 9.24
C TRP A 377 15.19 4.27 9.83
N LEU A 378 14.75 3.33 8.98
CA LEU A 378 14.08 2.10 9.40
C LEU A 378 15.02 1.11 10.14
N LYS A 379 16.32 1.13 9.88
CA LYS A 379 17.30 0.34 10.67
C LYS A 379 17.32 0.75 12.12
N VAL A 380 17.12 2.03 12.41
CA VAL A 380 17.10 2.58 13.78
C VAL A 380 15.69 2.43 14.37
N ASN A 381 14.65 2.79 13.63
CA ASN A 381 13.31 3.03 14.14
C ASN A 381 12.28 1.98 13.72
N GLY A 382 12.65 0.99 12.92
CA GLY A 382 11.73 -0.01 12.36
C GLY A 382 10.99 -0.84 13.40
N GLU A 383 11.48 -0.91 14.63
CA GLU A 383 10.77 -1.54 15.76
C GLU A 383 9.40 -0.89 16.02
N ALA A 384 9.30 0.42 15.79
CA ALA A 384 8.07 1.19 15.94
C ALA A 384 7.12 1.12 14.71
N ILE A 385 7.55 0.44 13.64
CA ILE A 385 6.81 0.29 12.39
C ILE A 385 6.37 -1.17 12.20
N TYR A 386 7.34 -2.09 12.14
CA TYR A 386 7.07 -3.48 11.77
C TYR A 386 6.43 -4.28 12.91
N GLY A 387 5.35 -4.99 12.58
CA GLY A 387 4.64 -5.82 13.54
C GLY A 387 3.91 -5.02 14.63
N THR A 388 3.70 -3.72 14.42
CA THR A 388 2.95 -2.87 15.33
C THR A 388 1.47 -2.81 14.97
N THR A 389 0.66 -2.43 15.96
CA THR A 389 -0.72 -2.02 15.80
C THR A 389 -0.89 -0.57 16.23
N PRO A 390 -1.93 0.15 15.80
CA PRO A 390 -2.24 1.47 16.33
C PRO A 390 -2.48 1.45 17.85
N TRP A 391 -2.22 2.56 18.50
CA TRP A 391 -2.69 2.84 19.86
C TRP A 391 -4.17 3.23 19.85
N VAL A 392 -4.77 3.50 21.00
CA VAL A 392 -6.17 3.95 21.12
C VAL A 392 -6.43 5.35 20.49
N THR A 393 -5.37 6.06 20.17
CA THR A 393 -5.38 7.29 19.34
C THR A 393 -4.21 7.23 18.36
N ALA A 394 -4.39 7.74 17.17
CA ALA A 394 -3.33 7.76 16.16
C ALA A 394 -2.16 8.68 16.55
N GLY A 395 -2.44 9.74 17.29
CA GLY A 395 -1.43 10.72 17.67
C GLY A 395 -2.00 12.02 18.21
N GLU A 396 -1.10 12.98 18.41
CA GLU A 396 -1.43 14.36 18.78
C GLU A 396 -0.54 15.35 18.01
N GLY A 397 -0.88 16.63 18.08
CA GLY A 397 -0.07 17.72 17.52
C GLY A 397 -0.90 18.79 16.83
N PRO A 398 -0.25 19.91 16.46
CA PRO A 398 -0.92 21.03 15.83
C PRO A 398 -1.25 20.79 14.35
N THR A 399 -0.49 19.91 13.68
CA THR A 399 -0.65 19.66 12.23
C THR A 399 -1.80 18.71 12.00
N ARG A 400 -2.90 19.25 11.46
CA ARG A 400 -4.11 18.48 11.15
C ARG A 400 -4.18 18.20 9.66
N LEU A 401 -4.42 16.94 9.32
CA LEU A 401 -4.88 16.59 8.00
C LEU A 401 -6.36 16.97 7.90
N VAL A 402 -6.67 17.85 6.98
CA VAL A 402 -8.07 18.12 6.65
C VAL A 402 -8.56 16.89 5.87
N ARG A 403 -9.64 16.28 6.32
CA ARG A 403 -10.27 15.17 5.61
C ARG A 403 -10.67 15.67 4.22
N GLY A 404 -9.89 15.30 3.18
CA GLY A 404 -10.28 15.48 1.80
C GLY A 404 -11.31 14.40 1.45
N GLU A 405 -12.23 14.70 0.56
CA GLU A 405 -13.10 13.69 -0.04
C GLU A 405 -12.28 12.90 -1.09
N GLY A 406 -12.14 11.59 -0.90
CA GLY A 406 -11.57 10.67 -1.89
C GLY A 406 -10.05 10.58 -1.92
N ASP A 407 -9.56 10.15 -3.07
CA ASP A 407 -8.15 9.97 -3.38
C ASP A 407 -7.41 11.31 -3.55
N PHE A 408 -6.10 11.27 -3.63
CA PHE A 408 -5.22 12.43 -3.90
C PHE A 408 -5.24 13.55 -2.85
N ASN A 409 -5.50 13.23 -1.59
CA ASN A 409 -5.43 14.19 -0.49
C ASN A 409 -4.05 14.27 0.19
N GLU A 410 -3.05 13.54 -0.32
CA GLU A 410 -1.66 13.65 0.12
C GLU A 410 -1.09 15.03 -0.16
N ARG A 411 -0.44 15.62 0.85
CA ARG A 411 0.14 16.95 0.77
C ARG A 411 1.66 16.89 0.85
N ASN A 412 2.34 17.28 -0.24
CA ASN A 412 3.81 17.35 -0.30
C ASN A 412 4.38 18.59 0.42
N ASP A 413 3.53 19.58 0.70
CA ASP A 413 3.89 20.83 1.38
C ASP A 413 3.68 20.79 2.89
N LEU A 414 3.13 19.70 3.41
CA LEU A 414 2.89 19.52 4.84
C LEU A 414 4.23 19.50 5.59
N ARG A 415 4.30 20.29 6.66
CA ARG A 415 5.46 20.32 7.58
C ARG A 415 4.96 19.98 8.97
N TYR A 416 5.48 18.89 9.50
CA TYR A 416 5.28 18.51 10.88
C TYR A 416 6.29 19.23 11.78
N THR A 417 6.03 19.24 13.07
CA THR A 417 6.82 19.90 14.09
C THR A 417 7.18 18.91 15.19
N GLY A 418 8.10 19.28 16.07
CA GLY A 418 8.44 18.50 17.26
C GLY A 418 7.30 18.37 18.30
N LYS A 419 6.08 18.84 17.95
CA LYS A 419 4.86 18.65 18.73
C LYS A 419 3.89 17.67 18.07
N ASP A 420 4.18 17.24 16.85
CA ASP A 420 3.37 16.26 16.12
C ASP A 420 3.90 14.86 16.45
N ILE A 421 3.06 14.06 17.08
CA ILE A 421 3.40 12.75 17.61
C ILE A 421 2.45 11.72 17.02
N ARG A 422 2.99 10.53 16.70
CA ARG A 422 2.20 9.38 16.25
C ARG A 422 2.48 8.17 17.14
N PHE A 423 1.45 7.37 17.37
CA PHE A 423 1.53 6.25 18.31
C PHE A 423 1.37 4.90 17.61
N THR A 424 2.21 3.96 18.00
CA THR A 424 2.07 2.55 17.67
C THR A 424 2.35 1.67 18.89
N VAL A 425 1.89 0.43 18.86
CA VAL A 425 2.06 -0.52 19.96
C VAL A 425 2.57 -1.85 19.44
N LYS A 426 3.51 -2.43 20.16
CA LYS A 426 3.93 -3.82 19.96
C LYS A 426 4.18 -4.46 21.32
N ASP A 427 3.48 -5.55 21.59
CA ASP A 427 3.48 -6.20 22.92
C ASP A 427 3.11 -5.17 24.02
N ASN A 428 4.01 -4.96 24.99
CA ASN A 428 3.81 -3.98 26.06
C ASN A 428 4.43 -2.61 25.78
N ASN A 429 5.07 -2.44 24.63
CA ASN A 429 5.75 -1.21 24.28
C ASN A 429 4.80 -0.27 23.55
N LEU A 430 4.70 0.95 24.05
CA LEU A 430 4.10 2.08 23.36
C LEU A 430 5.23 2.88 22.72
N TYR A 431 5.13 3.13 21.42
CA TYR A 431 6.08 3.96 20.68
C TYR A 431 5.43 5.31 20.40
N ALA A 432 6.07 6.38 20.85
CA ALA A 432 5.72 7.76 20.51
C ALA A 432 6.74 8.28 19.49
N THR A 433 6.34 8.33 18.24
CA THR A 433 7.17 8.86 17.14
C THR A 433 6.89 10.34 16.97
N VAL A 434 7.87 11.18 17.25
CA VAL A 434 7.82 12.64 17.10
C VAL A 434 8.37 12.99 15.73
N LEU A 435 7.59 13.74 14.94
CA LEU A 435 7.84 13.95 13.52
C LEU A 435 8.86 15.08 13.21
N ASP A 436 9.41 15.69 14.24
CA ASP A 436 10.56 16.61 14.20
C ASP A 436 11.20 16.65 15.60
N TRP A 437 12.37 17.25 15.75
CA TRP A 437 13.05 17.32 17.03
C TRP A 437 12.27 18.17 18.05
N PRO A 438 11.92 17.62 19.24
CA PRO A 438 11.07 18.33 20.21
C PRO A 438 11.84 19.36 21.08
N GLY A 439 13.14 19.55 20.87
CA GLY A 439 13.99 20.37 21.75
C GLY A 439 14.49 19.59 22.96
N ASP A 440 14.75 20.28 24.09
CA ASP A 440 15.31 19.68 25.30
C ASP A 440 14.30 18.83 26.09
N ARG A 441 13.03 18.92 25.79
CA ARG A 441 11.95 18.22 26.46
C ARG A 441 10.77 17.93 25.52
N LEU A 442 10.30 16.70 25.58
CA LEU A 442 9.07 16.25 24.93
C LEU A 442 7.91 16.25 25.95
N LEU A 443 6.79 16.88 25.62
CA LEU A 443 5.53 16.77 26.37
C LEU A 443 4.47 16.05 25.51
N ILE A 444 3.99 14.91 26.00
CA ILE A 444 2.94 14.11 25.37
C ILE A 444 1.64 14.29 26.16
N LYS A 445 0.79 15.18 25.69
CA LYS A 445 -0.44 15.59 26.39
C LYS A 445 -1.48 14.49 26.47
N SER A 446 -1.66 13.73 25.39
CA SER A 446 -2.63 12.63 25.31
C SER A 446 -2.34 11.47 26.28
N LEU A 447 -1.13 11.43 26.85
CA LEU A 447 -0.75 10.45 27.88
C LEU A 447 -0.89 10.97 29.32
N ALA A 448 -1.55 12.12 29.53
CA ALA A 448 -1.90 12.60 30.87
C ALA A 448 -2.66 11.54 31.70
N PRO A 449 -2.59 11.58 33.04
CA PRO A 449 -3.26 10.59 33.87
C PRO A 449 -4.75 10.46 33.59
N ARG A 450 -5.24 9.24 33.56
CA ARG A 450 -6.62 8.93 33.13
C ARG A 450 -7.73 9.53 33.98
N TRP A 451 -7.47 9.75 35.27
CA TRP A 451 -8.52 10.21 36.21
C TRP A 451 -8.89 11.68 36.08
N GLU A 452 -8.16 12.46 35.29
CA GLU A 452 -8.37 13.90 35.15
C GLU A 452 -8.95 14.35 33.82
N SER A 453 -9.15 13.43 32.89
CA SER A 453 -9.59 13.76 31.54
C SER A 453 -10.72 12.85 31.08
N TRP A 454 -11.90 13.41 30.88
CA TRP A 454 -13.03 12.75 30.20
C TRP A 454 -12.73 12.40 28.74
N THR A 455 -11.65 12.96 28.17
CA THR A 455 -11.22 12.72 26.78
C THR A 455 -10.08 11.72 26.68
N GLY A 456 -9.55 11.23 27.79
CA GLY A 456 -8.24 10.56 27.85
C GLY A 456 -8.30 9.04 27.99
N TRP A 457 -8.91 8.32 27.03
CA TRP A 457 -8.74 6.84 26.93
C TRP A 457 -7.28 6.43 26.70
N SER A 458 -6.43 7.34 26.21
CA SER A 458 -5.01 7.14 25.94
C SER A 458 -4.10 7.39 27.14
N GLY A 459 -4.59 7.99 28.23
CA GLY A 459 -3.81 8.33 29.41
C GLY A 459 -3.20 7.11 30.10
N LEU A 460 -2.05 7.31 30.77
CA LEU A 460 -1.30 6.28 31.49
C LEU A 460 -1.36 6.50 33.00
N TYR A 461 -1.08 5.44 33.77
CA TYR A 461 -0.77 5.54 35.17
C TYR A 461 0.75 5.58 35.38
N PRO A 462 1.28 6.34 36.35
CA PRO A 462 2.73 6.35 36.64
C PRO A 462 3.29 4.95 36.90
N SER A 463 2.51 4.08 37.57
CA SER A 463 2.88 2.70 37.86
C SER A 463 2.91 1.78 36.63
N GLU A 464 2.31 2.18 35.50
CA GLU A 464 2.38 1.45 34.24
C GLU A 464 3.75 1.57 33.57
N ILE A 465 4.43 2.72 33.71
CA ILE A 465 5.66 3.00 32.99
C ILE A 465 6.84 2.36 33.74
N VAL A 466 7.54 1.45 33.07
CA VAL A 466 8.75 0.77 33.60
C VAL A 466 10.00 1.55 33.21
N SER A 467 10.11 2.00 31.99
CA SER A 467 11.24 2.78 31.49
C SER A 467 10.87 3.45 30.16
N ILE A 468 11.59 4.52 29.86
CA ILE A 468 11.52 5.20 28.56
C ILE A 468 12.94 5.29 28.01
N THR A 469 13.08 4.98 26.73
CA THR A 469 14.32 5.09 25.97
C THR A 469 14.03 5.73 24.62
N MET A 470 15.04 6.29 23.95
CA MET A 470 14.95 6.68 22.55
C MET A 470 15.60 5.60 21.69
N LEU A 471 14.95 5.20 20.59
CA LEU A 471 15.56 4.24 19.66
C LEU A 471 16.81 4.86 19.03
N GLY A 472 17.87 4.05 18.91
CA GLY A 472 19.18 4.48 18.42
C GLY A 472 20.14 4.99 19.51
N ASP A 473 19.65 5.50 20.66
CA ASP A 473 20.49 5.83 21.81
C ASP A 473 20.46 4.73 22.90
N GLY A 474 19.28 4.16 23.16
CA GLY A 474 19.09 3.05 24.10
C GLY A 474 19.23 3.37 25.56
N LYS A 475 19.65 4.58 25.93
CA LYS A 475 19.76 5.01 27.32
C LYS A 475 18.40 5.30 27.92
N LYS A 476 18.25 5.01 29.23
CA LYS A 476 17.04 5.41 29.97
C LYS A 476 16.99 6.92 30.07
N LEU A 477 15.81 7.46 29.78
CA LEU A 477 15.51 8.88 29.85
C LEU A 477 14.79 9.20 31.16
N GLU A 478 15.03 10.38 31.70
CA GLU A 478 14.28 10.94 32.81
C GLU A 478 12.90 11.39 32.32
N TRP A 479 11.89 11.08 33.12
CA TRP A 479 10.51 11.41 32.77
C TRP A 479 9.66 11.70 34.01
N LYS A 480 8.59 12.44 33.79
CA LYS A 480 7.59 12.73 34.82
C LYS A 480 6.21 12.72 34.20
N LEU A 481 5.26 12.01 34.77
CA LEU A 481 3.86 12.05 34.40
C LEU A 481 3.14 13.08 35.31
N THR A 482 2.54 14.09 34.66
CA THR A 482 1.84 15.20 35.31
C THR A 482 0.43 15.33 34.75
N GLU A 483 -0.38 16.17 35.35
CA GLU A 483 -1.73 16.53 34.83
C GLU A 483 -1.68 17.08 33.40
N GLU A 484 -0.57 17.70 32.98
CA GLU A 484 -0.36 18.23 31.64
C GLU A 484 0.00 17.15 30.62
N GLY A 485 0.51 16.00 31.06
CA GLY A 485 0.98 14.92 30.20
C GLY A 485 2.23 14.22 30.67
N LEU A 486 2.75 13.35 29.82
CA LEU A 486 4.05 12.69 30.01
C LEU A 486 5.17 13.61 29.52
N SER A 487 5.98 14.12 30.44
CA SER A 487 7.17 14.94 30.15
C SER A 487 8.41 14.06 30.16
N ILE A 488 9.21 14.12 29.08
CA ILE A 488 10.44 13.31 28.91
C ILE A 488 11.59 14.27 28.59
N GLU A 489 12.72 14.13 29.27
CA GLU A 489 13.94 14.83 28.93
C GLU A 489 14.60 14.17 27.74
N THR A 490 14.90 14.96 26.69
CA THR A 490 15.50 14.44 25.46
C THR A 490 17.02 14.29 25.61
N PRO A 491 17.66 13.35 24.91
CA PRO A 491 19.13 13.28 24.93
C PRO A 491 19.71 14.50 24.18
N LYS A 492 20.94 14.87 24.57
CA LYS A 492 21.64 16.01 23.94
C LYS A 492 21.98 15.79 22.45
N ALA A 493 22.20 14.54 22.09
CA ALA A 493 22.53 14.15 20.71
C ALA A 493 21.33 13.45 20.04
N GLN A 494 21.03 13.83 18.83
CA GLN A 494 20.01 13.16 18.01
C GLN A 494 20.59 11.83 17.51
N PRO A 495 19.93 10.68 17.76
CA PRO A 495 20.44 9.36 17.33
C PRO A 495 20.24 9.09 15.81
N CYS A 496 19.36 9.82 15.18
CA CYS A 496 19.06 9.75 13.74
C CYS A 496 18.64 11.13 13.24
N GLN A 497 18.27 11.20 11.96
CA GLN A 497 17.62 12.36 11.35
C GLN A 497 16.13 12.06 11.14
N HIS A 498 15.35 13.08 10.80
CA HIS A 498 13.92 13.02 10.51
C HIS A 498 13.09 12.80 11.79
N ALA A 499 12.25 11.74 11.84
CA ALA A 499 11.40 11.45 12.98
C ALA A 499 12.13 10.66 14.08
N PHE A 500 11.74 10.89 15.35
CA PHE A 500 12.41 10.37 16.55
C PHE A 500 11.46 9.52 17.38
N VAL A 501 11.87 8.31 17.74
CA VAL A 501 11.01 7.34 18.41
C VAL A 501 11.37 7.20 19.90
N PHE A 502 10.39 7.51 20.75
CA PHE A 502 10.46 7.24 22.19
C PHE A 502 9.72 5.93 22.48
N LYS A 503 10.45 4.94 22.97
CA LYS A 503 9.93 3.65 23.41
C LYS A 503 9.56 3.71 24.88
N ILE A 504 8.28 3.60 25.17
CA ILE A 504 7.72 3.57 26.52
C ILE A 504 7.40 2.12 26.85
N VAL A 505 8.23 1.49 27.67
CA VAL A 505 8.02 0.12 28.15
C VAL A 505 7.00 0.15 29.28
N ARG A 506 5.89 -0.58 29.11
CA ARG A 506 4.80 -0.65 30.09
C ARG A 506 4.81 -1.99 30.84
N ARG A 507 4.23 -2.02 32.03
CA ARG A 507 3.99 -3.27 32.75
C ARG A 507 3.03 -4.16 31.95
N LYS A 508 3.27 -5.47 32.00
CA LYS A 508 2.31 -6.43 31.46
C LYS A 508 1.00 -6.33 32.25
N PRO A 509 -0.16 -6.24 31.62
CA PRO A 509 -1.41 -6.52 32.30
C PRO A 509 -1.39 -8.03 32.57
N PHE A 510 -1.20 -8.41 33.81
CA PHE A 510 -1.28 -9.75 34.41
C PHE A 510 -0.74 -10.94 33.60
#